data_0be52dd76411c3e150c940c2b71ddddb
#
_entry.id   0be52dd76411c3e150c940c2b71ddddb
#
_cell.length_a   1.000
_cell.length_b   1.000
_cell.length_c   1.000
_cell.angle_alpha   90.00
_cell.angle_beta   90.00
_cell.angle_gamma   90.00
#
_symmetry.space_group_name_H-M   'P 1'
#
loop_
_entity.id
_entity.type
_entity.pdbx_description
1 polymer ?
#
loop_
_entity_poly.entity_id
_entity_poly.type
_entity_poly.pdbx_seq_one_letter_code
_entity_poly.pdbx_strand_id
1 'polypeptide(L)'
;MATKGAGRLRRPGEPPSGQQQQQHLQKQEPISARVGRLIAAESSPTLLWRDAELPLYEGEGRPGTLDLHREALASEETLPWSANTFDLVLSSQSLHWTNDLPGVLAQINNILKPDCAFVGAMLGGDTLFELRTSLQLAEQERRGGVTPHTSPLADVRDVGGLLQRAGFKMLTVDMDDLVVDYPDMFALMQDLQAMGEGNAVLGREMGGIRRDILLAGDAIYRALHGNEDGTIPATFRTIYMIGWKEGEDQPQPLPRGSGQVNLKDILQQK
;
A
#
# COMPACT_ATOMS: atom_id res chain seq x y z
N MET A 1 25.69 -3.24 52.21
CA MET A 1 26.28 -3.95 51.07
C MET A 1 25.39 -3.69 49.87
N ALA A 2 25.79 -2.80 48.99
CA ALA A 2 25.03 -2.40 47.79
C ALA A 2 25.60 -3.20 46.60
N THR A 3 24.79 -4.07 46.02
CA THR A 3 25.13 -4.79 44.78
C THR A 3 24.99 -3.87 43.60
N LYS A 4 26.12 -3.51 43.00
CA LYS A 4 26.21 -2.80 41.73
C LYS A 4 25.61 -3.66 40.61
N GLY A 5 24.55 -3.18 39.96
CA GLY A 5 23.99 -3.79 38.78
C GLY A 5 25.00 -3.74 37.63
N ALA A 6 25.38 -4.91 37.11
CA ALA A 6 26.24 -5.04 35.95
C ALA A 6 25.52 -4.52 34.70
N GLY A 7 26.04 -3.49 34.09
CA GLY A 7 25.59 -2.96 32.82
C GLY A 7 25.71 -4.04 31.73
N ARG A 8 24.61 -4.37 31.09
CA ARG A 8 24.52 -5.31 29.96
C ARG A 8 25.22 -4.67 28.75
N LEU A 9 26.35 -5.24 28.37
CA LEU A 9 27.05 -4.84 27.13
C LEU A 9 26.15 -5.19 25.92
N ARG A 10 25.79 -4.19 25.17
CA ARG A 10 25.02 -4.32 23.92
C ARG A 10 25.88 -5.00 22.84
N ARG A 11 25.33 -6.02 22.16
CA ARG A 11 25.95 -6.60 20.97
C ARG A 11 25.75 -5.65 19.78
N PRO A 12 26.74 -5.49 18.88
CA PRO A 12 26.54 -4.71 17.65
C PRO A 12 25.46 -5.37 16.80
N GLY A 13 24.36 -4.62 16.53
CA GLY A 13 23.22 -5.10 15.74
C GLY A 13 21.91 -5.30 16.51
N GLU A 14 21.87 -5.14 17.83
CA GLU A 14 20.58 -5.13 18.55
C GLU A 14 19.81 -3.83 18.25
N PRO A 15 18.50 -3.94 17.88
CA PRO A 15 17.66 -2.78 17.67
C PRO A 15 17.54 -1.97 18.98
N PRO A 16 17.35 -0.65 18.91
CA PRO A 16 17.21 0.20 20.09
C PRO A 16 16.02 -0.25 20.93
N SER A 17 16.16 -0.22 22.26
CA SER A 17 15.06 -0.54 23.17
C SER A 17 13.84 0.34 22.89
N GLY A 18 12.61 -0.18 23.04
CA GLY A 18 11.37 0.54 22.72
C GLY A 18 11.27 1.94 23.35
N GLN A 19 11.90 2.17 24.52
CA GLN A 19 11.98 3.49 25.13
C GLN A 19 12.87 4.48 24.37
N GLN A 20 13.96 4.01 23.73
CA GLN A 20 14.83 4.87 22.90
C GLN A 20 14.20 5.18 21.55
N GLN A 21 13.42 4.24 20.97
CA GLN A 21 12.63 4.49 19.77
C GLN A 21 11.50 5.49 20.04
N GLN A 22 10.79 5.38 21.18
CA GLN A 22 9.77 6.33 21.57
C GLN A 22 10.34 7.73 21.84
N GLN A 23 11.51 7.84 22.48
CA GLN A 23 12.20 9.14 22.69
C GLN A 23 12.73 9.75 21.39
N HIS A 24 13.09 8.93 20.40
CA HIS A 24 13.52 9.43 19.09
C HIS A 24 12.33 9.92 18.26
N LEU A 25 11.18 9.24 18.36
CA LEU A 25 9.92 9.65 17.72
C LEU A 25 9.36 10.95 18.35
N GLN A 26 9.53 11.15 19.66
CA GLN A 26 9.09 12.38 20.36
C GLN A 26 9.91 13.63 20.01
N LYS A 27 11.10 13.50 19.42
CA LYS A 27 11.95 14.64 19.00
C LYS A 27 11.77 15.07 17.55
N GLN A 28 11.02 14.30 16.74
CA GLN A 28 10.77 14.68 15.35
C GLN A 28 9.53 15.57 15.28
N GLU A 29 9.68 16.73 14.67
CA GLU A 29 8.51 17.54 14.31
C GLU A 29 7.55 16.73 13.45
N PRO A 30 6.24 16.75 13.75
CA PRO A 30 5.26 16.00 12.95
C PRO A 30 5.32 16.48 11.50
N ILE A 31 5.07 15.55 10.57
CA ILE A 31 5.08 15.85 9.12
C ILE A 31 4.12 17.00 8.79
N SER A 32 2.98 17.07 9.49
CA SER A 32 2.00 18.16 9.36
C SER A 32 2.58 19.57 9.60
N ALA A 33 3.64 19.71 10.40
CA ALA A 33 4.31 20.99 10.61
C ALA A 33 5.15 21.45 9.40
N ARG A 34 5.46 20.54 8.48
CA ARG A 34 6.25 20.78 7.27
C ARG A 34 5.41 20.89 6.01
N VAL A 35 4.12 20.54 6.10
CA VAL A 35 3.16 20.61 4.99
C VAL A 35 2.39 21.91 5.11
N GLY A 36 2.55 22.83 4.16
CA GLY A 36 1.81 24.09 4.14
C GLY A 36 0.37 23.91 3.69
N ARG A 37 0.16 23.11 2.63
CA ARG A 37 -1.16 22.82 2.06
C ARG A 37 -1.29 21.36 1.70
N LEU A 38 -2.42 20.76 2.05
CA LEU A 38 -2.80 19.39 1.67
C LEU A 38 -4.10 19.46 0.87
N ILE A 39 -4.08 18.85 -0.32
CA ILE A 39 -5.29 18.61 -1.12
C ILE A 39 -5.68 17.15 -0.96
N ALA A 40 -6.80 16.89 -0.29
CA ALA A 40 -7.40 15.57 -0.22
C ALA A 40 -8.39 15.44 -1.38
N ALA A 41 -8.10 14.54 -2.30
CA ALA A 41 -8.88 14.32 -3.52
C ALA A 41 -9.49 12.92 -3.52
N GLU A 42 -10.79 12.81 -3.82
CA GLU A 42 -11.54 11.56 -3.75
C GLU A 42 -12.77 11.67 -4.68
N SER A 43 -13.11 10.59 -5.36
CA SER A 43 -14.30 10.52 -6.22
C SER A 43 -15.59 10.32 -5.43
N SER A 44 -15.52 9.69 -4.26
CA SER A 44 -16.68 9.48 -3.38
C SER A 44 -16.86 10.65 -2.42
N PRO A 45 -17.92 11.47 -2.56
CA PRO A 45 -18.19 12.55 -1.61
C PRO A 45 -18.36 12.06 -0.16
N THR A 46 -18.93 10.87 0.01
CA THR A 46 -19.11 10.26 1.34
C THR A 46 -17.77 9.99 2.02
N LEU A 47 -16.79 9.46 1.31
CA LEU A 47 -15.45 9.22 1.85
C LEU A 47 -14.70 10.52 2.05
N LEU A 48 -14.77 11.44 1.10
CA LEU A 48 -14.10 12.74 1.17
C LEU A 48 -14.50 13.56 2.41
N TRP A 49 -15.76 13.46 2.84
CA TRP A 49 -16.30 14.23 3.95
C TRP A 49 -16.52 13.40 5.22
N ARG A 50 -16.23 12.10 5.22
CA ARG A 50 -16.47 11.19 6.36
C ARG A 50 -15.90 11.72 7.68
N ASP A 51 -14.67 12.19 7.63
CA ASP A 51 -13.90 12.60 8.81
C ASP A 51 -13.71 14.13 8.87
N ALA A 52 -14.64 14.91 8.28
CA ALA A 52 -14.51 16.36 8.15
C ALA A 52 -14.51 17.11 9.49
N GLU A 53 -15.17 16.55 10.50
CA GLU A 53 -15.27 17.13 11.85
C GLU A 53 -14.16 16.68 12.79
N LEU A 54 -13.35 15.66 12.39
CA LEU A 54 -12.24 15.22 13.23
C LEU A 54 -11.12 16.26 13.20
N PRO A 55 -10.55 16.58 14.36
CA PRO A 55 -9.37 17.46 14.40
C PRO A 55 -8.24 16.74 13.65
N LEU A 56 -7.63 17.44 12.71
CA LEU A 56 -6.57 16.89 11.86
C LEU A 56 -5.34 16.41 12.64
N TYR A 57 -5.18 16.87 13.88
CA TYR A 57 -4.18 16.40 14.84
C TYR A 57 -4.35 17.08 16.21
N GLU A 58 -4.51 16.30 17.26
CA GLU A 58 -4.37 16.72 18.66
C GLU A 58 -3.01 16.27 19.22
N GLY A 59 -1.92 16.67 18.60
CA GLY A 59 -0.57 16.46 19.12
C GLY A 59 0.01 17.77 19.65
N GLU A 60 1.06 17.72 20.45
CA GLU A 60 1.77 18.88 21.01
C GLU A 60 2.40 19.82 19.98
N GLY A 61 2.15 19.64 18.68
CA GLY A 61 2.56 20.51 17.58
C GLY A 61 1.36 21.34 17.11
N ARG A 62 1.42 22.62 17.32
CA ARG A 62 0.51 23.73 16.93
C ARG A 62 -0.74 23.28 16.14
N PRO A 63 -1.92 23.19 16.77
CA PRO A 63 -3.18 22.99 16.06
C PRO A 63 -3.41 24.17 15.10
N GLY A 64 -3.73 23.88 13.85
CA GLY A 64 -4.26 24.89 12.93
C GLY A 64 -3.31 25.45 11.87
N THR A 65 -2.16 24.81 11.59
CA THR A 65 -1.25 25.31 10.54
C THR A 65 -1.39 24.59 9.19
N LEU A 66 -2.06 23.44 9.12
CA LEU A 66 -2.27 22.71 7.87
C LEU A 66 -3.50 23.24 7.13
N ASP A 67 -3.27 23.86 5.96
CA ASP A 67 -4.36 24.23 5.03
C ASP A 67 -4.84 22.97 4.30
N LEU A 68 -5.94 22.37 4.80
CA LEU A 68 -6.57 21.21 4.18
C LEU A 68 -7.69 21.64 3.24
N HIS A 69 -7.50 21.39 1.95
CA HIS A 69 -8.51 21.52 0.92
C HIS A 69 -9.04 20.15 0.49
N ARG A 70 -10.38 19.97 0.45
CA ARG A 70 -11.01 18.76 -0.03
C ARG A 70 -11.58 19.00 -1.42
N GLU A 71 -11.22 18.14 -2.38
CA GLU A 71 -11.63 18.28 -3.77
C GLU A 71 -12.28 16.98 -4.26
N ALA A 72 -13.55 17.09 -4.68
CA ALA A 72 -14.26 15.96 -5.26
C ALA A 72 -13.84 15.79 -6.72
N LEU A 73 -13.30 14.63 -7.07
CA LEU A 73 -12.91 14.26 -8.42
C LEU A 73 -14.10 13.65 -9.16
N ALA A 74 -14.19 13.91 -10.46
CA ALA A 74 -15.15 13.19 -11.32
C ALA A 74 -14.74 11.73 -11.54
N SER A 75 -13.45 11.46 -11.53
CA SER A 75 -12.83 10.14 -11.63
C SER A 75 -11.40 10.23 -11.15
N GLU A 76 -10.92 9.19 -10.45
CA GLU A 76 -9.51 9.05 -10.05
C GLU A 76 -8.60 8.76 -11.24
N GLU A 77 -9.17 8.39 -12.39
CA GLU A 77 -8.41 8.16 -13.62
C GLU A 77 -8.06 9.44 -14.38
N THR A 78 -8.59 10.60 -13.95
CA THR A 78 -8.32 11.89 -14.58
C THR A 78 -7.99 12.93 -13.54
N LEU A 79 -6.72 13.31 -13.46
CA LEU A 79 -6.22 14.29 -12.50
C LEU A 79 -6.30 15.71 -13.09
N PRO A 80 -7.07 16.64 -12.47
CA PRO A 80 -7.38 17.95 -13.08
C PRO A 80 -6.27 19.00 -12.93
N TRP A 81 -5.13 18.64 -12.36
CA TRP A 81 -4.07 19.59 -12.03
C TRP A 81 -3.05 19.77 -13.14
N SER A 82 -2.49 20.97 -13.22
CA SER A 82 -1.44 21.30 -14.18
C SER A 82 -0.12 20.59 -13.86
N ALA A 83 0.75 20.48 -14.88
CA ALA A 83 2.09 19.96 -14.69
C ALA A 83 2.89 20.75 -13.64
N ASN A 84 3.76 20.06 -12.90
CA ASN A 84 4.67 20.66 -11.92
C ASN A 84 3.96 21.45 -10.79
N THR A 85 2.83 20.94 -10.30
CA THR A 85 2.03 21.59 -9.25
C THR A 85 2.46 21.16 -7.86
N PHE A 86 2.73 19.87 -7.64
CA PHE A 86 2.87 19.29 -6.30
C PHE A 86 4.32 18.97 -5.95
N ASP A 87 4.65 19.16 -4.67
CA ASP A 87 5.93 18.76 -4.08
C ASP A 87 5.92 17.30 -3.59
N LEU A 88 4.73 16.73 -3.37
CA LEU A 88 4.53 15.36 -2.97
C LEU A 88 3.14 14.90 -3.42
N VAL A 89 3.04 13.69 -3.93
CA VAL A 89 1.76 13.00 -4.15
C VAL A 89 1.74 11.74 -3.31
N LEU A 90 0.65 11.55 -2.56
CA LEU A 90 0.39 10.36 -1.77
C LEU A 90 -0.86 9.65 -2.30
N SER A 91 -0.80 8.33 -2.43
CA SER A 91 -1.97 7.49 -2.72
C SER A 91 -2.01 6.32 -1.75
N SER A 92 -3.13 6.15 -1.06
CA SER A 92 -3.30 5.06 -0.10
C SER A 92 -4.56 4.28 -0.42
N GLN A 93 -4.40 2.99 -0.76
CA GLN A 93 -5.47 2.02 -1.02
C GLN A 93 -6.51 2.48 -2.07
N SER A 94 -6.07 3.22 -3.11
CA SER A 94 -6.92 3.74 -4.18
C SER A 94 -6.52 3.17 -5.55
N LEU A 95 -5.23 3.05 -5.85
CA LEU A 95 -4.72 2.74 -7.19
C LEU A 95 -5.16 1.38 -7.74
N HIS A 96 -5.44 0.40 -6.91
CA HIS A 96 -5.91 -0.92 -7.36
C HIS A 96 -7.35 -0.89 -7.90
N TRP A 97 -8.08 0.23 -7.74
CA TRP A 97 -9.40 0.45 -8.31
C TRP A 97 -9.36 1.09 -9.72
N THR A 98 -8.20 1.59 -10.15
CA THR A 98 -8.07 2.25 -11.45
C THR A 98 -7.96 1.23 -12.59
N ASN A 99 -8.70 1.44 -13.68
CA ASN A 99 -8.62 0.57 -14.87
C ASN A 99 -7.37 0.88 -15.71
N ASP A 100 -6.99 2.17 -15.82
CA ASP A 100 -5.78 2.60 -16.51
C ASP A 100 -4.69 3.05 -15.52
N LEU A 101 -4.18 2.10 -14.73
CA LEU A 101 -3.10 2.37 -13.78
C LEU A 101 -1.85 2.98 -14.45
N PRO A 102 -1.39 2.53 -15.64
CA PRO A 102 -0.28 3.19 -16.34
C PRO A 102 -0.55 4.67 -16.65
N GLY A 103 -1.76 4.99 -17.12
CA GLY A 103 -2.16 6.36 -17.42
C GLY A 103 -2.22 7.25 -16.19
N VAL A 104 -2.75 6.74 -15.07
CA VAL A 104 -2.80 7.48 -13.80
C VAL A 104 -1.39 7.73 -13.25
N LEU A 105 -0.50 6.74 -13.28
CA LEU A 105 0.89 6.91 -12.85
C LEU A 105 1.64 7.96 -13.71
N ALA A 106 1.39 7.98 -15.01
CA ALA A 106 1.96 9.00 -15.90
C ALA A 106 1.42 10.42 -15.58
N GLN A 107 0.13 10.53 -15.26
CA GLN A 107 -0.46 11.81 -14.82
C GLN A 107 0.12 12.25 -13.46
N ILE A 108 0.30 11.34 -12.49
CA ILE A 108 0.94 11.64 -11.22
C ILE A 108 2.36 12.17 -11.44
N ASN A 109 3.14 11.52 -12.32
CA ASN A 109 4.46 12.01 -12.67
C ASN A 109 4.42 13.42 -13.30
N ASN A 110 3.44 13.69 -14.17
CA ASN A 110 3.30 14.99 -14.81
C ASN A 110 3.00 16.13 -13.82
N ILE A 111 2.09 15.91 -12.86
CA ILE A 111 1.68 16.94 -11.88
C ILE A 111 2.72 17.18 -10.77
N LEU A 112 3.62 16.24 -10.51
CA LEU A 112 4.76 16.44 -9.62
C LEU A 112 5.75 17.46 -10.20
N LYS A 113 6.38 18.24 -9.33
CA LYS A 113 7.55 19.05 -9.68
C LYS A 113 8.77 18.16 -9.87
N PRO A 114 9.79 18.59 -10.67
CA PRO A 114 11.08 17.88 -10.74
C PRO A 114 11.65 17.63 -9.34
N ASP A 115 12.38 16.53 -9.17
CA ASP A 115 12.99 16.07 -7.91
C ASP A 115 12.00 15.78 -6.77
N CYS A 116 10.70 15.74 -7.06
CA CYS A 116 9.65 15.47 -6.08
C CYS A 116 9.15 14.03 -6.14
N ALA A 117 8.65 13.53 -5.01
CA ALA A 117 8.31 12.13 -4.82
C ALA A 117 6.83 11.83 -4.99
N PHE A 118 6.56 10.63 -5.50
CA PHE A 118 5.31 9.90 -5.35
C PHE A 118 5.48 8.78 -4.33
N VAL A 119 4.55 8.64 -3.39
CA VAL A 119 4.48 7.51 -2.44
C VAL A 119 3.11 6.89 -2.55
N GLY A 120 3.07 5.59 -2.81
CA GLY A 120 1.82 4.85 -2.98
C GLY A 120 1.76 3.58 -2.15
N ALA A 121 0.54 3.21 -1.77
CA ALA A 121 0.21 1.92 -1.21
C ALA A 121 -1.07 1.40 -1.87
N MET A 122 -1.06 0.13 -2.31
CA MET A 122 -2.22 -0.51 -2.92
C MET A 122 -2.26 -2.01 -2.61
N LEU A 123 -3.42 -2.63 -2.75
CA LEU A 123 -3.53 -4.08 -2.64
C LEU A 123 -2.87 -4.78 -3.83
N GLY A 124 -2.18 -5.89 -3.56
CA GLY A 124 -1.44 -6.69 -4.53
C GLY A 124 -2.07 -8.06 -4.81
N GLY A 125 -1.59 -8.71 -5.86
CA GLY A 125 -2.19 -9.86 -6.53
C GLY A 125 -2.52 -11.08 -5.67
N ASP A 126 -1.81 -11.32 -4.58
CA ASP A 126 -2.08 -12.45 -3.68
C ASP A 126 -3.04 -12.11 -2.53
N THR A 127 -3.60 -10.89 -2.52
CA THR A 127 -4.67 -10.54 -1.57
C THR A 127 -5.84 -11.51 -1.73
N LEU A 128 -6.35 -12.03 -0.59
CA LEU A 128 -7.49 -12.94 -0.51
C LEU A 128 -7.35 -14.21 -1.36
N PHE A 129 -6.11 -14.73 -1.51
CA PHE A 129 -5.90 -15.95 -2.30
C PHE A 129 -6.64 -17.15 -1.71
N GLU A 130 -6.80 -17.19 -0.39
CA GLU A 130 -7.54 -18.24 0.32
C GLU A 130 -9.03 -18.22 -0.07
N LEU A 131 -9.67 -17.04 -0.04
CA LEU A 131 -11.06 -16.85 -0.43
C LEU A 131 -11.25 -17.19 -1.91
N ARG A 132 -10.36 -16.67 -2.77
CA ARG A 132 -10.40 -16.92 -4.22
C ARG A 132 -10.32 -18.40 -4.54
N THR A 133 -9.34 -19.10 -3.96
CA THR A 133 -9.13 -20.54 -4.20
C THR A 133 -10.34 -21.35 -3.72
N SER A 134 -10.86 -21.06 -2.53
CA SER A 134 -11.97 -21.77 -1.93
C SER A 134 -13.26 -21.62 -2.74
N LEU A 135 -13.58 -20.40 -3.19
CA LEU A 135 -14.75 -20.14 -4.04
C LEU A 135 -14.62 -20.77 -5.43
N GLN A 136 -13.41 -20.73 -6.05
CA GLN A 136 -13.17 -21.38 -7.33
C GLN A 136 -13.37 -22.89 -7.27
N LEU A 137 -12.87 -23.55 -6.23
CA LEU A 137 -13.06 -24.99 -6.03
C LEU A 137 -14.54 -25.34 -5.78
N ALA A 138 -15.23 -24.52 -4.97
CA ALA A 138 -16.66 -24.71 -4.72
C ALA A 138 -17.50 -24.58 -6.01
N GLU A 139 -17.19 -23.61 -6.86
CA GLU A 139 -17.88 -23.45 -8.15
C GLU A 139 -17.59 -24.59 -9.10
N GLN A 140 -16.35 -25.01 -9.20
CA GLN A 140 -15.98 -26.13 -10.05
C GLN A 140 -16.71 -27.41 -9.65
N GLU A 141 -16.83 -27.67 -8.34
CA GLU A 141 -17.57 -28.82 -7.82
C GLU A 141 -19.08 -28.74 -8.09
N ARG A 142 -19.68 -27.53 -7.87
CA ARG A 142 -21.15 -27.36 -7.92
C ARG A 142 -21.71 -26.99 -9.28
N ARG A 143 -20.91 -26.37 -10.14
CA ARG A 143 -21.36 -25.86 -11.45
C ARG A 143 -20.54 -26.37 -12.64
N GLY A 144 -19.35 -26.93 -12.40
CA GLY A 144 -18.43 -27.35 -13.45
C GLY A 144 -17.77 -26.19 -14.21
N GLY A 145 -17.75 -24.97 -13.61
CA GLY A 145 -17.13 -23.78 -14.17
C GLY A 145 -16.60 -22.87 -13.07
N VAL A 146 -15.87 -21.84 -13.45
CA VAL A 146 -15.26 -20.87 -12.52
C VAL A 146 -15.60 -19.45 -12.97
N THR A 147 -16.08 -18.63 -12.03
CA THR A 147 -16.31 -17.20 -12.23
C THR A 147 -15.41 -16.36 -11.31
N PRO A 148 -15.06 -15.12 -11.68
CA PRO A 148 -14.25 -14.28 -10.81
C PRO A 148 -15.07 -13.79 -9.61
N HIS A 149 -14.60 -14.06 -8.39
CA HIS A 149 -15.23 -13.59 -7.14
C HIS A 149 -14.41 -12.50 -6.45
N THR A 150 -13.14 -12.36 -6.77
CA THR A 150 -12.25 -11.31 -6.29
C THR A 150 -11.75 -10.49 -7.47
N SER A 151 -11.53 -9.19 -7.25
CA SER A 151 -10.96 -8.31 -8.27
C SER A 151 -9.54 -8.76 -8.65
N PRO A 152 -9.14 -8.63 -9.93
CA PRO A 152 -7.76 -8.85 -10.33
C PRO A 152 -6.90 -7.70 -9.80
N LEU A 153 -5.76 -8.03 -9.19
CA LEU A 153 -4.83 -7.07 -8.61
C LEU A 153 -3.46 -7.22 -9.29
N ALA A 154 -2.69 -6.12 -9.34
CA ALA A 154 -1.37 -6.11 -9.94
C ALA A 154 -0.37 -6.94 -9.10
N ASP A 155 0.54 -7.64 -9.76
CA ASP A 155 1.66 -8.30 -9.09
C ASP A 155 2.76 -7.27 -8.75
N VAL A 156 3.44 -7.50 -7.62
CA VAL A 156 4.55 -6.65 -7.17
C VAL A 156 5.65 -6.52 -8.23
N ARG A 157 5.86 -7.57 -9.03
CA ARG A 157 6.85 -7.61 -10.11
C ARG A 157 6.53 -6.62 -11.24
N ASP A 158 5.25 -6.36 -11.47
CA ASP A 158 4.81 -5.47 -12.54
C ASP A 158 4.90 -4.00 -12.14
N VAL A 159 4.72 -3.70 -10.84
CA VAL A 159 4.66 -2.33 -10.31
C VAL A 159 5.93 -1.54 -10.60
N GLY A 160 7.11 -2.14 -10.43
CA GLY A 160 8.38 -1.49 -10.76
C GLY A 160 8.46 -1.09 -12.23
N GLY A 161 8.02 -1.97 -13.14
CA GLY A 161 7.95 -1.72 -14.57
C GLY A 161 6.91 -0.64 -14.95
N LEU A 162 5.78 -0.60 -14.24
CA LEU A 162 4.75 0.43 -14.41
C LEU A 162 5.28 1.82 -14.04
N LEU A 163 5.91 1.95 -12.87
CA LEU A 163 6.52 3.20 -12.41
C LEU A 163 7.63 3.68 -13.36
N GLN A 164 8.49 2.77 -13.82
CA GLN A 164 9.56 3.12 -14.76
C GLN A 164 9.00 3.63 -16.10
N ARG A 165 7.95 2.98 -16.63
CA ARG A 165 7.29 3.42 -17.87
C ARG A 165 6.56 4.75 -17.70
N ALA A 166 6.05 5.04 -16.50
CA ALA A 166 5.46 6.32 -16.16
C ALA A 166 6.50 7.46 -16.01
N GLY A 167 7.81 7.16 -16.09
CA GLY A 167 8.89 8.13 -16.04
C GLY A 167 9.50 8.37 -14.66
N PHE A 168 9.11 7.60 -13.65
CA PHE A 168 9.72 7.71 -12.32
C PHE A 168 11.14 7.15 -12.29
N LYS A 169 11.96 7.73 -11.42
CA LYS A 169 13.35 7.35 -11.13
C LYS A 169 13.51 6.94 -9.67
N MET A 170 14.63 6.37 -9.32
CA MET A 170 14.99 5.94 -7.94
C MET A 170 13.87 5.14 -7.28
N LEU A 171 13.36 4.15 -8.01
CA LEU A 171 12.22 3.35 -7.60
C LEU A 171 12.55 2.46 -6.42
N THR A 172 11.67 2.41 -5.43
CA THR A 172 11.66 1.37 -4.41
C THR A 172 10.25 0.79 -4.34
N VAL A 173 10.15 -0.53 -4.40
CA VAL A 173 8.90 -1.27 -4.24
C VAL A 173 9.13 -2.30 -3.15
N ASP A 174 8.23 -2.34 -2.20
CA ASP A 174 8.22 -3.29 -1.08
C ASP A 174 6.82 -3.87 -0.92
N MET A 175 6.70 -4.97 -0.19
CA MET A 175 5.40 -5.59 0.09
C MET A 175 5.35 -6.11 1.51
N ASP A 176 4.16 -6.08 2.08
CA ASP A 176 3.88 -6.65 3.39
C ASP A 176 2.55 -7.40 3.37
N ASP A 177 2.50 -8.54 4.07
CA ASP A 177 1.32 -9.37 4.18
C ASP A 177 0.69 -9.21 5.57
N LEU A 178 -0.50 -8.64 5.60
CA LEU A 178 -1.33 -8.60 6.80
C LEU A 178 -2.29 -9.80 6.78
N VAL A 179 -2.15 -10.70 7.74
CA VAL A 179 -3.08 -11.82 7.92
C VAL A 179 -4.06 -11.47 9.03
N VAL A 180 -5.34 -11.52 8.72
CA VAL A 180 -6.44 -11.27 9.65
C VAL A 180 -7.25 -12.54 9.82
N ASP A 181 -7.47 -12.97 11.06
CA ASP A 181 -8.26 -14.16 11.36
C ASP A 181 -9.75 -13.81 11.52
N TYR A 182 -10.60 -14.55 10.80
CA TYR A 182 -12.05 -14.39 10.82
C TYR A 182 -12.72 -15.65 11.39
N PRO A 183 -13.90 -15.50 12.02
CA PRO A 183 -14.64 -16.66 12.55
C PRO A 183 -15.15 -17.58 11.43
N ASP A 184 -15.48 -17.03 10.27
CA ASP A 184 -15.95 -17.74 9.10
C ASP A 184 -15.86 -16.89 7.82
N MET A 185 -16.09 -17.51 6.67
CA MET A 185 -16.05 -16.86 5.36
C MET A 185 -17.12 -15.75 5.24
N PHE A 186 -18.27 -15.89 5.94
CA PHE A 186 -19.35 -14.90 5.84
C PHE A 186 -19.00 -13.60 6.55
N ALA A 187 -18.33 -13.69 7.72
CA ALA A 187 -17.81 -12.53 8.43
C ALA A 187 -16.77 -11.78 7.59
N LEU A 188 -15.82 -12.51 6.97
CA LEU A 188 -14.87 -11.94 6.03
C LEU A 188 -15.58 -11.22 4.87
N MET A 189 -16.59 -11.84 4.24
CA MET A 189 -17.32 -11.24 3.12
C MET A 189 -18.09 -9.99 3.53
N GLN A 190 -18.63 -9.94 4.74
CA GLN A 190 -19.31 -8.75 5.28
C GLN A 190 -18.33 -7.59 5.48
N ASP A 191 -17.15 -7.87 6.04
CA ASP A 191 -16.11 -6.87 6.22
C ASP A 191 -15.58 -6.34 4.88
N LEU A 192 -15.36 -7.22 3.89
CA LEU A 192 -14.97 -6.80 2.53
C LEU A 192 -16.00 -5.85 1.90
N GLN A 193 -17.30 -6.12 2.10
CA GLN A 193 -18.35 -5.22 1.63
C GLN A 193 -18.33 -3.87 2.37
N ALA A 194 -18.11 -3.89 3.70
CA ALA A 194 -18.02 -2.68 4.50
C ALA A 194 -16.78 -1.82 4.17
N MET A 195 -15.67 -2.47 3.81
CA MET A 195 -14.44 -1.80 3.35
C MET A 195 -14.53 -1.29 1.91
N GLY A 196 -15.53 -1.71 1.13
CA GLY A 196 -15.62 -1.39 -0.29
C GLY A 196 -14.78 -2.31 -1.18
N GLU A 197 -14.20 -3.38 -0.64
CA GLU A 197 -13.33 -4.33 -1.36
C GLU A 197 -14.12 -5.50 -1.99
N GLY A 198 -15.35 -5.25 -2.40
CA GLY A 198 -16.15 -6.20 -3.14
C GLY A 198 -15.66 -6.41 -4.58
N ASN A 199 -16.07 -7.51 -5.20
CA ASN A 199 -15.72 -7.80 -6.59
C ASN A 199 -16.28 -6.76 -7.58
N ALA A 200 -15.41 -6.01 -8.24
CA ALA A 200 -15.74 -4.99 -9.24
C ALA A 200 -15.60 -5.46 -10.69
N VAL A 201 -15.34 -6.74 -10.96
CA VAL A 201 -15.18 -7.26 -12.32
C VAL A 201 -16.47 -7.07 -13.12
N LEU A 202 -16.40 -6.37 -14.25
CA LEU A 202 -17.57 -6.08 -15.11
C LEU A 202 -18.22 -7.35 -15.66
N GLY A 203 -17.44 -8.40 -15.94
CA GLY A 203 -17.92 -9.68 -16.43
C GLY A 203 -18.44 -10.64 -15.34
N ARG A 204 -18.56 -10.18 -14.08
CA ARG A 204 -19.13 -11.01 -13.02
C ARG A 204 -20.59 -11.34 -13.29
N GLU A 205 -21.04 -12.49 -12.83
CA GLU A 205 -22.47 -12.81 -12.87
C GLU A 205 -23.30 -11.76 -12.10
N MET A 206 -24.38 -11.29 -12.72
CA MET A 206 -25.32 -10.40 -12.07
C MET A 206 -26.10 -11.20 -11.03
N GLY A 207 -25.99 -10.81 -9.76
CA GLY A 207 -26.67 -11.45 -8.64
C GLY A 207 -25.72 -11.88 -7.53
N GLY A 208 -26.26 -12.40 -6.46
CA GLY A 208 -25.48 -12.93 -5.34
C GLY A 208 -24.90 -14.33 -5.66
N ILE A 209 -23.82 -14.69 -5.00
CA ILE A 209 -23.27 -16.04 -5.06
C ILE A 209 -24.33 -17.03 -4.54
N ARG A 210 -24.53 -18.14 -5.24
CA ARG A 210 -25.53 -19.15 -4.85
C ARG A 210 -25.19 -19.74 -3.47
N ARG A 211 -26.22 -20.03 -2.70
CA ARG A 211 -26.09 -20.54 -1.33
C ARG A 211 -25.30 -21.85 -1.25
N ASP A 212 -25.47 -22.76 -2.21
CA ASP A 212 -24.75 -24.03 -2.27
C ASP A 212 -23.25 -23.83 -2.51
N ILE A 213 -22.84 -22.82 -3.30
CA ILE A 213 -21.45 -22.44 -3.52
C ILE A 213 -20.87 -21.81 -2.25
N LEU A 214 -21.62 -20.93 -1.58
CA LEU A 214 -21.16 -20.31 -0.33
C LEU A 214 -20.91 -21.35 0.77
N LEU A 215 -21.83 -22.30 0.96
CA LEU A 215 -21.67 -23.35 1.96
C LEU A 215 -20.52 -24.30 1.64
N ALA A 216 -20.36 -24.66 0.37
CA ALA A 216 -19.22 -25.48 -0.08
C ALA A 216 -17.90 -24.69 0.07
N GLY A 217 -17.90 -23.39 -0.29
CA GLY A 217 -16.75 -22.52 -0.16
C GLY A 217 -16.27 -22.37 1.28
N ASP A 218 -17.17 -22.15 2.25
CA ASP A 218 -16.79 -22.08 3.67
C ASP A 218 -16.21 -23.41 4.17
N ALA A 219 -16.80 -24.54 3.77
CA ALA A 219 -16.27 -25.85 4.13
C ALA A 219 -14.88 -26.12 3.53
N ILE A 220 -14.65 -25.74 2.27
CA ILE A 220 -13.37 -25.87 1.59
C ILE A 220 -12.35 -24.90 2.21
N TYR A 221 -12.74 -23.69 2.53
CA TYR A 221 -11.87 -22.70 3.15
C TYR A 221 -11.32 -23.23 4.49
N ARG A 222 -12.21 -23.73 5.36
CA ARG A 222 -11.82 -24.34 6.63
C ARG A 222 -10.93 -25.56 6.45
N ALA A 223 -11.22 -26.39 5.43
CA ALA A 223 -10.45 -27.60 5.20
C ALA A 223 -9.04 -27.33 4.66
N LEU A 224 -8.86 -26.29 3.85
CA LEU A 224 -7.57 -25.97 3.21
C LEU A 224 -6.73 -24.98 4.02
N HIS A 225 -7.38 -24.01 4.66
CA HIS A 225 -6.71 -22.87 5.26
C HIS A 225 -7.09 -22.62 6.72
N GLY A 226 -8.05 -23.37 7.27
CA GLY A 226 -8.54 -23.17 8.63
C GLY A 226 -7.45 -23.34 9.69
N ASN A 227 -7.49 -22.48 10.70
CA ASN A 227 -6.63 -22.53 11.87
C ASN A 227 -7.09 -23.61 12.86
N GLU A 228 -6.22 -24.02 13.76
CA GLU A 228 -6.53 -25.04 14.80
C GLU A 228 -7.64 -24.60 15.77
N ASP A 229 -7.80 -23.28 15.98
CA ASP A 229 -8.83 -22.69 16.84
C ASP A 229 -10.20 -22.56 16.14
N GLY A 230 -10.30 -22.98 14.86
CA GLY A 230 -11.53 -22.92 14.08
C GLY A 230 -11.77 -21.61 13.33
N THR A 231 -10.87 -20.63 13.43
CA THR A 231 -10.88 -19.43 12.60
C THR A 231 -10.33 -19.71 11.20
N ILE A 232 -10.53 -18.76 10.29
CA ILE A 232 -9.94 -18.80 8.95
C ILE A 232 -9.06 -17.57 8.73
N PRO A 233 -7.84 -17.70 8.21
CA PRO A 233 -6.98 -16.57 7.88
C PRO A 233 -7.44 -15.90 6.57
N ALA A 234 -7.31 -14.60 6.46
CA ALA A 234 -7.45 -13.85 5.22
C ALA A 234 -6.21 -12.98 5.03
N THR A 235 -5.50 -13.18 3.94
CA THR A 235 -4.26 -12.46 3.63
C THR A 235 -4.57 -11.22 2.81
N PHE A 236 -4.09 -10.07 3.28
CA PHE A 236 -4.11 -8.79 2.56
C PHE A 236 -2.67 -8.41 2.26
N ARG A 237 -2.27 -8.52 0.99
CA ARG A 237 -0.95 -8.08 0.54
C ARG A 237 -0.99 -6.63 0.14
N THR A 238 -0.22 -5.79 0.82
CA THR A 238 -0.06 -4.39 0.46
C THR A 238 1.27 -4.19 -0.26
N ILE A 239 1.23 -3.58 -1.43
CA ILE A 239 2.41 -3.15 -2.17
C ILE A 239 2.64 -1.68 -1.86
N TYR A 240 3.82 -1.38 -1.32
CA TYR A 240 4.31 -0.02 -1.08
C TYR A 240 5.25 0.37 -2.21
N MET A 241 5.13 1.59 -2.68
CA MET A 241 5.95 2.09 -3.77
C MET A 241 6.36 3.54 -3.54
N ILE A 242 7.58 3.85 -3.93
CA ILE A 242 8.08 5.21 -4.01
C ILE A 242 8.80 5.41 -5.33
N GLY A 243 8.61 6.55 -5.95
CA GLY A 243 9.30 6.96 -7.16
C GLY A 243 9.44 8.47 -7.21
N TRP A 244 10.46 8.95 -7.89
CA TRP A 244 10.77 10.37 -7.98
C TRP A 244 10.63 10.83 -9.43
N LYS A 245 10.03 12.01 -9.63
CA LYS A 245 10.08 12.65 -10.95
C LYS A 245 11.51 13.04 -11.26
N GLU A 246 11.94 12.79 -12.50
CA GLU A 246 13.29 13.16 -12.95
C GLU A 246 13.55 14.66 -12.76
N GLY A 247 14.74 14.99 -12.21
CA GLY A 247 15.18 16.34 -11.94
C GLY A 247 16.70 16.47 -11.95
N GLU A 248 17.19 17.69 -11.82
CA GLU A 248 18.62 18.01 -11.94
C GLU A 248 19.42 17.60 -10.68
N ASP A 249 18.76 17.58 -9.51
CA ASP A 249 19.42 17.29 -8.22
C ASP A 249 19.61 15.78 -7.97
N GLN A 250 19.12 14.91 -8.86
CA GLN A 250 19.23 13.46 -8.69
C GLN A 250 20.63 12.94 -9.03
N PRO A 251 21.14 11.96 -8.24
CA PRO A 251 22.44 11.36 -8.51
C PRO A 251 22.46 10.70 -9.89
N GLN A 252 23.36 11.15 -10.73
CA GLN A 252 23.55 10.58 -12.06
C GLN A 252 24.60 9.46 -12.04
N PRO A 253 24.45 8.43 -12.87
CA PRO A 253 25.49 7.40 -13.01
C PRO A 253 26.80 8.06 -13.45
N LEU A 254 27.90 7.66 -12.82
CA LEU A 254 29.21 8.13 -13.24
C LEU A 254 29.50 7.77 -14.69
N PRO A 255 30.19 8.63 -15.46
CA PRO A 255 30.59 8.35 -16.84
C PRO A 255 31.35 7.03 -16.92
N ARG A 256 31.14 6.28 -18.00
CA ARG A 256 31.91 5.03 -18.23
C ARG A 256 33.41 5.36 -18.26
N GLY A 257 34.21 4.58 -17.53
CA GLY A 257 35.65 4.79 -17.43
C GLY A 257 36.09 5.78 -16.35
N SER A 258 35.18 6.33 -15.54
CA SER A 258 35.50 7.23 -14.40
C SER A 258 36.01 6.51 -13.15
N GLY A 259 36.05 5.17 -13.13
CA GLY A 259 36.57 4.38 -12.03
C GLY A 259 38.08 4.63 -11.86
N GLN A 260 38.49 5.27 -10.76
CA GLN A 260 39.87 5.62 -10.47
C GLN A 260 40.65 4.52 -9.72
N VAL A 261 39.91 3.51 -9.20
CA VAL A 261 40.51 2.44 -8.39
C VAL A 261 40.18 1.08 -8.99
N ASN A 262 41.20 0.25 -9.19
CA ASN A 262 41.01 -1.11 -9.68
C ASN A 262 40.45 -1.98 -8.54
N LEU A 263 39.42 -2.77 -8.81
CA LEU A 263 38.79 -3.68 -7.83
C LEU A 263 39.83 -4.67 -7.25
N LYS A 264 40.84 -5.08 -8.04
CA LYS A 264 41.91 -5.95 -7.57
C LYS A 264 42.77 -5.33 -6.46
N ASP A 265 42.98 -4.01 -6.52
CA ASP A 265 43.79 -3.30 -5.52
C ASP A 265 43.08 -3.18 -4.19
N ILE A 266 41.72 -3.05 -4.22
CA ILE A 266 40.88 -3.03 -3.03
C ILE A 266 40.85 -4.43 -2.36
N LEU A 267 40.77 -5.49 -3.16
CA LEU A 267 40.72 -6.88 -2.66
C LEU A 267 42.02 -7.40 -2.12
N GLN A 268 43.17 -6.77 -2.48
CA GLN A 268 44.52 -7.15 -2.01
C GLN A 268 44.95 -6.41 -0.73
N GLN A 269 44.14 -5.44 -0.24
CA GLN A 269 44.38 -4.69 1.01
C GLN A 269 43.76 -5.34 2.25
N LYS A 270 43.50 -6.65 2.24
CA LYS A 270 43.04 -7.41 3.43
C LYS A 270 44.15 -8.26 3.99
#